data_17ad151e2c94b3214146e93d0a65894b
#
_entry.id   17ad151e2c94b3214146e93d0a65894b
#
_cell.length_a   1.000
_cell.length_b   1.000
_cell.length_c   1.000
_cell.angle_alpha   90.00
_cell.angle_beta   90.00
_cell.angle_gamma   90.00
#
_symmetry.space_group_name_H-M   'P 1'
#
loop_
_entity.id
_entity.type
_entity.pdbx_description
1 polymer ?
#
loop_
_entity_poly.entity_id
_entity_poly.type
_entity_poly.pdbx_seq_one_letter_code
_entity_poly.pdbx_strand_id
1 'polypeptide(L)'
;MNNPNKKRLRRTMMSLNAQKPGLIKDPYIYKPDSIMLDLEDAVAENQKDVARFSLYHALKTINYRGCERVVRINGLDTPYWREDIRASVAGGCDAIRIPKTESPKDVQIVEAAIAEDEKTYGRPEGDVLIMAALESARGIMRALDICESSERLFGIALSGGDYTKDLQTHITGTGVELMGARQNMIIAARAAGRSEERRVGKEW
;
A
#
# COMPACT_ATOMS: atom_id res chain seq x y z
N MET A 1 17.84 -0.42 10.64
CA MET A 1 17.59 0.90 10.02
C MET A 1 16.64 1.71 10.91
N ASN A 2 17.03 2.93 11.28
CA ASN A 2 16.25 3.81 12.15
C ASN A 2 15.46 4.81 11.30
N ASN A 3 14.48 4.32 10.53
CA ASN A 3 13.59 5.22 9.78
C ASN A 3 12.52 5.78 10.74
N PRO A 4 12.48 7.10 10.99
CA PRO A 4 11.50 7.72 11.89
C PRO A 4 10.05 7.50 11.43
N ASN A 5 9.82 7.28 10.13
CA ASN A 5 8.51 7.00 9.58
C ASN A 5 7.96 5.63 10.03
N LYS A 6 8.81 4.69 10.44
CA LYS A 6 8.42 3.37 10.92
C LYS A 6 7.56 3.43 12.20
N LYS A 7 7.75 4.45 13.05
CA LYS A 7 7.08 4.60 14.35
C LYS A 7 5.92 5.60 14.37
N ARG A 8 5.49 6.10 13.21
CA ARG A 8 4.38 7.07 13.17
C ARG A 8 3.02 6.42 13.43
N LEU A 9 2.06 7.21 13.90
CA LEU A 9 0.66 6.78 14.04
C LEU A 9 0.01 6.67 12.65
N ARG A 10 -0.74 5.58 12.43
CA ARG A 10 -1.50 5.29 11.21
C ARG A 10 -2.91 4.83 11.59
N ARG A 11 -3.75 5.77 12.02
CA ARG A 11 -5.14 5.51 12.45
C ARG A 11 -6.12 5.66 11.29
N THR A 12 -5.76 6.52 10.34
CA THR A 12 -6.60 6.85 9.18
C THR A 12 -5.76 6.85 7.91
N MET A 13 -6.27 6.20 6.86
CA MET A 13 -5.70 6.25 5.52
C MET A 13 -6.79 6.62 4.52
N MET A 14 -6.59 7.71 3.78
CA MET A 14 -7.54 8.20 2.77
C MET A 14 -7.10 7.72 1.39
N SER A 15 -7.93 6.89 0.73
CA SER A 15 -7.65 6.39 -0.62
C SER A 15 -8.08 7.40 -1.68
N LEU A 16 -7.19 7.67 -2.64
CA LEU A 16 -7.34 8.70 -3.67
C LEU A 16 -6.91 8.16 -5.03
N ASN A 17 -7.76 8.32 -6.04
CA ASN A 17 -7.38 8.00 -7.41
C ASN A 17 -6.29 8.98 -7.90
N ALA A 18 -5.09 8.47 -8.21
CA ALA A 18 -3.93 9.28 -8.60
C ALA A 18 -4.10 9.98 -9.96
N GLN A 19 -5.03 9.52 -10.80
CA GLN A 19 -5.36 10.14 -12.08
C GLN A 19 -6.18 11.44 -11.92
N LYS A 20 -6.83 11.65 -10.76
CA LYS A 20 -7.77 12.77 -10.56
C LYS A 20 -7.10 13.92 -9.80
N PRO A 21 -6.58 14.97 -10.47
CA PRO A 21 -5.89 16.08 -9.80
C PRO A 21 -6.74 16.77 -8.73
N GLY A 22 -8.05 16.86 -8.94
CA GLY A 22 -8.98 17.44 -7.96
C GLY A 22 -9.05 16.71 -6.63
N LEU A 23 -8.72 15.40 -6.60
CA LEU A 23 -8.70 14.61 -5.37
C LEU A 23 -7.33 14.64 -4.66
N ILE A 24 -6.26 14.74 -5.44
CA ILE A 24 -4.89 14.61 -4.90
C ILE A 24 -4.25 15.92 -4.48
N LYS A 25 -4.84 17.08 -4.86
CA LYS A 25 -4.23 18.39 -4.62
C LYS A 25 -4.22 18.83 -3.15
N ASP A 26 -5.27 18.52 -2.38
CA ASP A 26 -5.49 19.08 -1.04
C ASP A 26 -6.14 18.11 -0.01
N PRO A 27 -5.86 16.79 -0.03
CA PRO A 27 -6.47 15.83 0.91
C PRO A 27 -6.10 16.10 2.36
N TYR A 28 -5.02 16.83 2.61
CA TYR A 28 -4.58 17.22 3.94
C TYR A 28 -5.59 18.10 4.72
N ILE A 29 -6.57 18.71 4.05
CA ILE A 29 -7.64 19.47 4.72
C ILE A 29 -8.49 18.58 5.63
N TYR A 30 -8.62 17.29 5.31
CA TYR A 30 -9.31 16.27 6.10
C TYR A 30 -8.45 15.69 7.23
N LYS A 31 -7.17 16.09 7.32
CA LYS A 31 -6.20 15.68 8.35
C LYS A 31 -6.05 14.15 8.52
N PRO A 32 -5.97 13.34 7.44
CA PRO A 32 -5.66 11.93 7.60
C PRO A 32 -4.21 11.75 8.06
N ASP A 33 -3.92 10.65 8.77
CA ASP A 33 -2.53 10.30 9.10
C ASP A 33 -1.75 9.91 7.84
N SER A 34 -2.42 9.21 6.90
CA SER A 34 -1.86 8.78 5.61
C SER A 34 -2.83 9.05 4.47
N ILE A 35 -2.30 9.35 3.30
CA ILE A 35 -3.01 9.32 2.02
C ILE A 35 -2.48 8.15 1.20
N MET A 36 -3.35 7.43 0.51
CA MET A 36 -2.98 6.38 -0.44
C MET A 36 -3.32 6.86 -1.85
N LEU A 37 -2.29 7.13 -2.63
CA LEU A 37 -2.39 7.51 -4.05
C LEU A 37 -2.42 6.23 -4.88
N ASP A 38 -3.53 5.98 -5.54
CA ASP A 38 -3.82 4.71 -6.18
C ASP A 38 -3.52 4.73 -7.68
N LEU A 39 -2.66 3.82 -8.14
CA LEU A 39 -2.34 3.58 -9.55
C LEU A 39 -2.98 2.29 -10.10
N GLU A 40 -3.62 1.48 -9.23
CA GLU A 40 -4.17 0.17 -9.59
C GLU A 40 -5.64 0.27 -10.05
N ASP A 41 -6.56 -0.33 -9.32
CA ASP A 41 -7.97 -0.53 -9.72
C ASP A 41 -8.74 0.76 -9.99
N ALA A 42 -8.37 1.85 -9.31
CA ALA A 42 -9.01 3.14 -9.52
C ALA A 42 -8.65 3.79 -10.87
N VAL A 43 -7.66 3.27 -11.59
CA VAL A 43 -7.12 3.83 -12.83
C VAL A 43 -7.36 2.87 -14.00
N ALA A 44 -8.02 3.36 -15.05
CA ALA A 44 -8.24 2.59 -16.26
C ALA A 44 -6.91 2.21 -16.94
N GLU A 45 -6.88 1.06 -17.62
CA GLU A 45 -5.70 0.48 -18.26
C GLU A 45 -4.98 1.48 -19.20
N ASN A 46 -5.75 2.16 -20.05
CA ASN A 46 -5.25 3.14 -20.99
C ASN A 46 -4.86 4.51 -20.37
N GLN A 47 -4.92 4.62 -19.05
CA GLN A 47 -4.61 5.84 -18.30
C GLN A 47 -3.48 5.64 -17.28
N LYS A 48 -2.85 4.48 -17.24
CA LYS A 48 -1.79 4.16 -16.30
C LYS A 48 -0.62 5.14 -16.37
N ASP A 49 -0.20 5.50 -17.58
CA ASP A 49 0.91 6.45 -17.80
C ASP A 49 0.55 7.87 -17.34
N VAL A 50 -0.68 8.32 -17.64
CA VAL A 50 -1.17 9.64 -17.21
C VAL A 50 -1.27 9.72 -15.69
N ALA A 51 -1.76 8.66 -15.06
CA ALA A 51 -1.85 8.60 -13.60
C ALA A 51 -0.46 8.64 -12.94
N ARG A 52 0.51 7.92 -13.50
CA ARG A 52 1.91 7.91 -13.03
C ARG A 52 2.55 9.29 -13.17
N PHE A 53 2.32 9.96 -14.29
CA PHE A 53 2.79 11.34 -14.50
C PHE A 53 2.18 12.30 -13.47
N SER A 54 0.86 12.26 -13.28
CA SER A 54 0.16 13.08 -12.29
C SER A 54 0.67 12.81 -10.87
N LEU A 55 0.85 11.54 -10.50
CA LEU A 55 1.40 11.12 -9.21
C LEU A 55 2.78 11.73 -8.97
N TYR A 56 3.71 11.58 -9.91
CA TYR A 56 5.07 12.09 -9.78
C TYR A 56 5.07 13.59 -9.51
N HIS A 57 4.34 14.36 -10.32
CA HIS A 57 4.26 15.81 -10.16
C HIS A 57 3.58 16.22 -8.85
N ALA A 58 2.52 15.54 -8.45
CA ALA A 58 1.85 15.79 -7.18
C ALA A 58 2.79 15.57 -5.98
N LEU A 59 3.52 14.44 -5.97
CA LEU A 59 4.49 14.14 -4.92
C LEU A 59 5.62 15.17 -4.84
N LYS A 60 6.06 15.71 -5.99
CA LYS A 60 7.13 16.73 -6.08
C LYS A 60 6.69 18.12 -5.66
N THR A 61 5.46 18.51 -5.94
CA THR A 61 5.03 19.92 -5.86
C THR A 61 4.09 20.21 -4.70
N ILE A 62 3.32 19.21 -4.23
CA ILE A 62 2.32 19.42 -3.20
C ILE A 62 2.91 19.15 -1.82
N ASN A 63 2.80 20.15 -0.94
CA ASN A 63 3.08 19.95 0.48
C ASN A 63 1.87 19.31 1.16
N TYR A 64 1.92 18.02 1.44
CA TYR A 64 0.86 17.26 2.10
C TYR A 64 0.80 17.45 3.62
N ARG A 65 1.53 18.44 4.16
CA ARG A 65 1.46 18.90 5.56
C ARG A 65 1.60 17.78 6.60
N GLY A 66 2.55 16.85 6.36
CA GLY A 66 2.85 15.75 7.27
C GLY A 66 1.99 14.51 7.12
N CYS A 67 0.99 14.48 6.21
CA CYS A 67 0.34 13.24 5.82
C CYS A 67 1.37 12.29 5.19
N GLU A 68 1.37 11.03 5.60
CA GLU A 68 2.19 9.99 4.97
C GLU A 68 1.68 9.72 3.55
N ARG A 69 2.60 9.68 2.59
CA ARG A 69 2.31 9.49 1.16
C ARG A 69 2.58 8.05 0.78
N VAL A 70 1.53 7.23 0.81
CA VAL A 70 1.56 5.83 0.39
C VAL A 70 1.13 5.75 -1.07
N VAL A 71 1.82 4.98 -1.90
CA VAL A 71 1.42 4.73 -3.29
C VAL A 71 1.05 3.27 -3.45
N ARG A 72 -0.18 2.98 -3.89
CA ARG A 72 -0.57 1.64 -4.33
C ARG A 72 -0.18 1.47 -5.78
N ILE A 73 0.79 0.60 -6.02
CA ILE A 73 1.28 0.24 -7.35
C ILE A 73 0.36 -0.77 -8.03
N ASN A 74 0.54 -0.99 -9.33
CA ASN A 74 -0.09 -2.11 -10.02
C ASN A 74 0.48 -3.45 -9.57
N GLY A 75 -0.29 -4.53 -9.77
CA GLY A 75 0.11 -5.89 -9.41
C GLY A 75 1.40 -6.34 -10.11
N LEU A 76 2.16 -7.23 -9.47
CA LEU A 76 3.42 -7.76 -10.00
C LEU A 76 3.24 -8.62 -11.26
N ASP A 77 2.03 -9.06 -11.53
CA ASP A 77 1.59 -9.77 -12.73
C ASP A 77 1.35 -8.86 -13.94
N THR A 78 1.45 -7.53 -13.76
CA THR A 78 1.27 -6.51 -14.81
C THR A 78 2.61 -5.94 -15.28
N PRO A 79 2.68 -5.30 -16.45
CA PRO A 79 3.91 -4.64 -16.89
C PRO A 79 4.17 -3.28 -16.22
N TYR A 80 3.27 -2.77 -15.36
CA TYR A 80 3.29 -1.38 -14.88
C TYR A 80 4.04 -1.18 -13.56
N TRP A 81 4.07 -2.17 -12.67
CA TRP A 81 4.53 -2.05 -11.29
C TRP A 81 5.95 -1.48 -11.16
N ARG A 82 6.84 -1.84 -12.08
CA ARG A 82 8.25 -1.39 -12.00
C ARG A 82 8.38 0.11 -12.24
N GLU A 83 7.67 0.63 -13.23
CA GLU A 83 7.64 2.07 -13.51
C GLU A 83 6.84 2.86 -12.45
N ASP A 84 5.83 2.24 -11.85
CA ASP A 84 5.10 2.82 -10.72
C ASP A 84 6.02 3.05 -9.52
N ILE A 85 6.87 2.07 -9.17
CA ILE A 85 7.88 2.20 -8.10
C ILE A 85 8.85 3.34 -8.45
N ARG A 86 9.40 3.32 -9.65
CA ARG A 86 10.34 4.35 -10.11
C ARG A 86 9.77 5.76 -9.96
N ALA A 87 8.57 6.00 -10.49
CA ALA A 87 7.92 7.31 -10.40
C ALA A 87 7.61 7.71 -8.95
N SER A 88 7.20 6.76 -8.12
CA SER A 88 6.88 6.99 -6.72
C SER A 88 8.11 7.35 -5.89
N VAL A 89 9.19 6.60 -6.02
CA VAL A 89 10.46 6.84 -5.33
C VAL A 89 11.07 8.17 -5.78
N ALA A 90 11.14 8.41 -7.10
CA ALA A 90 11.61 9.66 -7.66
C ALA A 90 10.75 10.86 -7.23
N GLY A 91 9.44 10.67 -7.13
CA GLY A 91 8.48 11.67 -6.66
C GLY A 91 8.62 12.01 -5.17
N GLY A 92 9.12 11.08 -4.37
CA GLY A 92 9.34 11.28 -2.93
C GLY A 92 8.21 10.69 -2.07
N CYS A 93 7.62 9.54 -2.44
CA CYS A 93 6.68 8.83 -1.58
C CYS A 93 7.34 8.37 -0.27
N ASP A 94 6.53 8.12 0.76
CA ASP A 94 7.00 7.60 2.05
C ASP A 94 6.89 6.07 2.11
N ALA A 95 5.93 5.48 1.37
CA ALA A 95 5.75 4.04 1.32
C ALA A 95 5.12 3.57 -0.01
N ILE A 96 5.38 2.31 -0.35
CA ILE A 96 4.73 1.58 -1.44
C ILE A 96 3.77 0.56 -0.83
N ARG A 97 2.52 0.52 -1.32
CA ARG A 97 1.56 -0.54 -1.03
C ARG A 97 1.54 -1.52 -2.19
N ILE A 98 1.86 -2.78 -1.90
CA ILE A 98 1.83 -3.87 -2.86
C ILE A 98 0.43 -4.48 -2.84
N PRO A 99 -0.32 -4.48 -3.96
CA PRO A 99 -1.60 -5.19 -4.05
C PRO A 99 -1.37 -6.69 -4.19
N LYS A 100 -2.38 -7.50 -3.92
CA LYS A 100 -2.42 -8.95 -4.20
C LYS A 100 -1.18 -9.72 -3.75
N THR A 101 -0.63 -9.34 -2.58
CA THR A 101 0.56 -9.99 -2.03
C THR A 101 0.22 -11.39 -1.54
N GLU A 102 0.92 -12.40 -2.04
CA GLU A 102 0.70 -13.82 -1.70
C GLU A 102 1.92 -14.53 -1.13
N SER A 103 3.09 -13.90 -1.18
CA SER A 103 4.33 -14.54 -0.72
C SER A 103 5.37 -13.54 -0.23
N PRO A 104 6.36 -14.01 0.59
CA PRO A 104 7.57 -13.26 0.91
C PRO A 104 8.32 -12.74 -0.32
N LYS A 105 8.31 -13.53 -1.40
CA LYS A 105 9.00 -13.19 -2.65
C LYS A 105 8.44 -11.91 -3.29
N ASP A 106 7.14 -11.68 -3.19
CA ASP A 106 6.51 -10.48 -3.75
C ASP A 106 7.05 -9.22 -3.05
N VAL A 107 7.18 -9.28 -1.73
CA VAL A 107 7.78 -8.20 -0.93
C VAL A 107 9.25 -8.00 -1.29
N GLN A 108 10.03 -9.06 -1.42
CA GLN A 108 11.46 -9.01 -1.75
C GLN A 108 11.72 -8.42 -3.14
N ILE A 109 10.88 -8.74 -4.14
CA ILE A 109 10.96 -8.16 -5.49
C ILE A 109 10.77 -6.65 -5.43
N VAL A 110 9.75 -6.18 -4.71
CA VAL A 110 9.48 -4.76 -4.56
C VAL A 110 10.56 -4.05 -3.74
N GLU A 111 11.04 -4.68 -2.68
CA GLU A 111 12.15 -4.16 -1.87
C GLU A 111 13.42 -3.93 -2.70
N ALA A 112 13.79 -4.90 -3.54
CA ALA A 112 14.94 -4.77 -4.42
C ALA A 112 14.79 -3.61 -5.42
N ALA A 113 13.60 -3.46 -6.02
CA ALA A 113 13.31 -2.37 -6.93
C ALA A 113 13.33 -0.99 -6.24
N ILE A 114 12.80 -0.90 -5.02
CA ILE A 114 12.87 0.33 -4.20
C ILE A 114 14.33 0.69 -3.90
N ALA A 115 15.15 -0.27 -3.48
CA ALA A 115 16.56 -0.03 -3.14
C ALA A 115 17.37 0.47 -4.34
N GLU A 116 17.11 -0.08 -5.53
CA GLU A 116 17.70 0.40 -6.80
C GLU A 116 17.32 1.86 -7.09
N ASP A 117 16.03 2.19 -6.94
CA ASP A 117 15.55 3.54 -7.23
C ASP A 117 15.95 4.55 -6.15
N GLU A 118 16.02 4.17 -4.87
CA GLU A 118 16.60 5.01 -3.81
C GLU A 118 18.03 5.42 -4.15
N LYS A 119 18.85 4.45 -4.58
CA LYS A 119 20.22 4.71 -5.03
C LYS A 119 20.26 5.64 -6.25
N THR A 120 19.41 5.37 -7.23
CA THR A 120 19.35 6.14 -8.49
C THR A 120 18.96 7.60 -8.26
N TYR A 121 18.03 7.86 -7.34
CA TYR A 121 17.51 9.20 -7.05
C TYR A 121 18.13 9.85 -5.81
N GLY A 122 19.20 9.28 -5.26
CA GLY A 122 19.94 9.85 -4.14
C GLY A 122 19.15 9.89 -2.83
N ARG A 123 18.23 8.97 -2.63
CA ARG A 123 17.50 8.82 -1.36
C ARG A 123 18.29 7.93 -0.39
N PRO A 124 18.15 8.15 0.93
CA PRO A 124 18.74 7.25 1.92
C PRO A 124 18.22 5.82 1.76
N GLU A 125 19.08 4.84 1.93
CA GLU A 125 18.68 3.44 1.94
C GLU A 125 17.68 3.16 3.07
N GLY A 126 16.54 2.52 2.75
CA GLY A 126 15.49 2.20 3.71
C GLY A 126 14.54 3.37 3.99
N ASP A 127 14.60 4.44 3.22
CA ASP A 127 13.72 5.61 3.36
C ASP A 127 12.28 5.29 2.97
N VAL A 128 12.08 4.52 1.90
CA VAL A 128 10.75 4.08 1.45
C VAL A 128 10.35 2.78 2.13
N LEU A 129 9.23 2.81 2.83
CA LEU A 129 8.65 1.65 3.51
C LEU A 129 7.73 0.84 2.58
N ILE A 130 7.33 -0.34 3.05
CA ILE A 130 6.43 -1.25 2.32
C ILE A 130 5.20 -1.57 3.19
N MET A 131 4.03 -1.61 2.56
CA MET A 131 2.80 -2.16 3.08
C MET A 131 2.29 -3.25 2.13
N ALA A 132 1.93 -4.43 2.63
CA ALA A 132 1.40 -5.50 1.80
C ALA A 132 -0.13 -5.62 1.94
N ALA A 133 -0.85 -5.61 0.82
CA ALA A 133 -2.28 -5.89 0.80
C ALA A 133 -2.52 -7.38 0.55
N LEU A 134 -3.20 -8.03 1.50
CA LEU A 134 -3.58 -9.44 1.42
C LEU A 134 -5.02 -9.52 0.89
N GLU A 135 -5.20 -10.16 -0.25
CA GLU A 135 -6.43 -10.10 -1.05
C GLU A 135 -6.93 -11.49 -1.46
N SER A 136 -6.21 -12.54 -1.04
CA SER A 136 -6.53 -13.93 -1.35
C SER A 136 -6.38 -14.84 -0.13
N ALA A 137 -7.01 -16.01 -0.18
CA ALA A 137 -6.84 -17.05 0.84
C ALA A 137 -5.37 -17.43 1.02
N ARG A 138 -4.61 -17.50 -0.09
CA ARG A 138 -3.18 -17.80 -0.06
C ARG A 138 -2.38 -16.74 0.69
N GLY A 139 -2.65 -15.45 0.42
CA GLY A 139 -2.00 -14.34 1.11
C GLY A 139 -2.30 -14.36 2.61
N ILE A 140 -3.54 -14.60 3.00
CA ILE A 140 -3.95 -14.71 4.41
C ILE A 140 -3.23 -15.86 5.11
N MET A 141 -3.16 -17.05 4.49
CA MET A 141 -2.48 -18.22 5.08
C MET A 141 -0.97 -18.03 5.23
N ARG A 142 -0.37 -17.11 4.48
CA ARG A 142 1.06 -16.77 4.54
C ARG A 142 1.35 -15.43 5.24
N ALA A 143 0.37 -14.88 5.93
CA ALA A 143 0.48 -13.54 6.51
C ALA A 143 1.70 -13.38 7.44
N LEU A 144 2.05 -14.39 8.23
CA LEU A 144 3.23 -14.34 9.11
C LEU A 144 4.53 -14.30 8.29
N ASP A 145 4.70 -15.22 7.35
CA ASP A 145 5.90 -15.27 6.50
C ASP A 145 6.09 -13.95 5.73
N ILE A 146 4.98 -13.38 5.23
CA ILE A 146 4.98 -12.08 4.55
C ILE A 146 5.42 -10.98 5.53
N CYS A 147 4.90 -10.96 6.75
CA CYS A 147 5.25 -9.96 7.75
C CYS A 147 6.73 -10.00 8.15
N GLU A 148 7.35 -11.17 8.10
CA GLU A 148 8.75 -11.37 8.48
C GLU A 148 9.73 -11.19 7.31
N SER A 149 9.24 -11.02 6.07
CA SER A 149 10.05 -11.06 4.86
C SER A 149 10.95 -9.86 4.61
N SER A 150 10.68 -8.70 5.22
CA SER A 150 11.45 -7.46 5.02
C SER A 150 11.40 -6.53 6.22
N GLU A 151 12.52 -5.91 6.54
CA GLU A 151 12.60 -4.84 7.54
C GLU A 151 11.87 -3.56 7.10
N ARG A 152 11.65 -3.36 5.79
CA ARG A 152 10.89 -2.22 5.25
C ARG A 152 9.38 -2.41 5.40
N LEU A 153 8.90 -3.64 5.59
CA LEU A 153 7.48 -3.91 5.75
C LEU A 153 7.01 -3.41 7.11
N PHE A 154 6.23 -2.32 7.12
CA PHE A 154 5.70 -1.78 8.37
C PHE A 154 4.33 -2.36 8.74
N GLY A 155 3.60 -2.91 7.78
CA GLY A 155 2.26 -3.43 8.04
C GLY A 155 1.62 -4.16 6.87
N ILE A 156 0.50 -4.80 7.17
CA ILE A 156 -0.36 -5.52 6.22
C ILE A 156 -1.78 -4.97 6.23
N ALA A 157 -2.50 -5.12 5.12
CA ALA A 157 -3.87 -4.66 4.97
C ALA A 157 -4.75 -5.73 4.32
N LEU A 158 -6.02 -5.82 4.70
CA LEU A 158 -7.02 -6.66 4.03
C LEU A 158 -7.74 -5.85 2.95
N SER A 159 -7.74 -6.33 1.70
CA SER A 159 -8.67 -5.89 0.66
C SER A 159 -9.88 -6.82 0.66
N GLY A 160 -10.93 -6.45 1.40
CA GLY A 160 -12.08 -7.33 1.64
C GLY A 160 -12.85 -7.68 0.37
N GLY A 161 -12.96 -6.75 -0.60
CA GLY A 161 -13.66 -6.99 -1.85
C GLY A 161 -13.00 -8.07 -2.71
N ASP A 162 -11.68 -7.98 -2.90
CA ASP A 162 -10.94 -8.97 -3.70
C ASP A 162 -10.79 -10.30 -2.95
N TYR A 163 -10.60 -10.25 -1.63
CA TYR A 163 -10.59 -11.44 -0.80
C TYR A 163 -11.91 -12.25 -0.90
N THR A 164 -13.06 -11.58 -0.87
CA THR A 164 -14.36 -12.28 -1.01
C THR A 164 -14.57 -12.84 -2.41
N LYS A 165 -14.05 -12.18 -3.44
CA LYS A 165 -14.04 -12.74 -4.81
C LYS A 165 -13.18 -14.00 -4.90
N ASP A 166 -11.98 -13.99 -4.31
CA ASP A 166 -11.10 -15.16 -4.25
C ASP A 166 -11.76 -16.34 -3.52
N LEU A 167 -12.46 -16.07 -2.42
CA LEU A 167 -13.25 -17.07 -1.68
C LEU A 167 -14.54 -17.49 -2.38
N GLN A 168 -14.89 -16.91 -3.54
CA GLN A 168 -16.15 -17.14 -4.25
C GLN A 168 -17.38 -16.90 -3.35
N THR A 169 -17.32 -15.86 -2.53
CA THR A 169 -18.38 -15.42 -1.63
C THR A 169 -18.69 -13.92 -1.82
N HIS A 170 -19.55 -13.38 -1.00
CA HIS A 170 -19.93 -11.96 -1.05
C HIS A 170 -19.92 -11.35 0.35
N ILE A 171 -19.75 -10.05 0.42
CA ILE A 171 -19.76 -9.31 1.69
C ILE A 171 -21.21 -9.24 2.20
N THR A 172 -21.42 -9.74 3.42
CA THR A 172 -22.71 -9.65 4.12
C THR A 172 -22.77 -8.42 5.03
N GLY A 173 -23.97 -8.07 5.49
CA GLY A 173 -24.13 -6.97 6.43
C GLY A 173 -23.46 -7.20 7.79
N THR A 174 -23.12 -8.45 8.13
CA THR A 174 -22.42 -8.83 9.36
C THR A 174 -20.90 -8.88 9.16
N GLY A 175 -20.41 -9.04 7.92
CA GLY A 175 -18.97 -9.17 7.60
C GLY A 175 -18.31 -10.41 8.19
N VAL A 176 -19.09 -11.45 8.53
CA VAL A 176 -18.61 -12.68 9.18
C VAL A 176 -17.61 -13.43 8.28
N GLU A 177 -17.78 -13.37 6.97
CA GLU A 177 -16.89 -13.95 5.96
C GLU A 177 -15.47 -13.38 5.99
N LEU A 178 -15.30 -12.17 6.51
CA LEU A 178 -13.99 -11.51 6.66
C LEU A 178 -13.35 -11.77 8.04
N MET A 179 -14.09 -12.31 9.00
CA MET A 179 -13.67 -12.40 10.40
C MET A 179 -12.42 -13.26 10.54
N GLY A 180 -12.38 -14.43 9.91
CA GLY A 180 -11.23 -15.33 9.97
C GLY A 180 -9.95 -14.69 9.41
N ALA A 181 -10.05 -14.01 8.27
CA ALA A 181 -8.93 -13.28 7.68
C ALA A 181 -8.44 -12.16 8.58
N ARG A 182 -9.34 -11.33 9.11
CA ARG A 182 -9.00 -10.22 10.02
C ARG A 182 -8.28 -10.71 11.26
N GLN A 183 -8.75 -11.78 11.89
CA GLN A 183 -8.10 -12.34 13.08
C GLN A 183 -6.73 -12.93 12.78
N ASN A 184 -6.60 -13.69 11.67
CA ASN A 184 -5.32 -14.24 11.23
C ASN A 184 -4.28 -13.13 11.02
N MET A 185 -4.67 -12.07 10.30
CA MET A 185 -3.79 -10.93 10.04
C MET A 185 -3.35 -10.21 11.33
N ILE A 186 -4.26 -10.02 12.28
CA ILE A 186 -3.91 -9.39 13.57
C ILE A 186 -2.87 -10.24 14.28
N ILE A 187 -3.08 -11.56 14.36
CA ILE A 187 -2.16 -12.48 15.01
C ILE A 187 -0.79 -12.47 14.33
N ALA A 188 -0.77 -12.59 13.00
CA ALA A 188 0.45 -12.58 12.20
C ALA A 188 1.25 -11.27 12.34
N ALA A 189 0.58 -10.13 12.19
CA ALA A 189 1.21 -8.82 12.33
C ALA A 189 1.79 -8.61 13.74
N ARG A 190 1.05 -9.01 14.77
CA ARG A 190 1.52 -8.90 16.15
C ARG A 190 2.70 -9.82 16.44
N ALA A 191 2.67 -11.07 15.96
CA ALA A 191 3.77 -12.00 16.10
C ALA A 191 5.07 -11.48 15.46
N ALA A 192 4.97 -10.86 14.28
CA ALA A 192 6.09 -10.26 13.56
C ALA A 192 6.46 -8.84 14.05
N GLY A 193 5.77 -8.26 15.03
CA GLY A 193 5.99 -6.88 15.49
C GLY A 193 5.65 -5.82 14.43
N ARG A 194 4.71 -6.12 13.53
CA ARG A 194 4.23 -5.23 12.45
C ARG A 194 2.88 -4.61 12.82
N SER A 195 2.42 -3.69 11.97
CA SER A 195 1.10 -3.07 12.08
C SER A 195 0.10 -3.79 11.18
N GLU A 196 -1.16 -3.73 11.53
CA GLU A 196 -2.26 -4.19 10.69
C GLU A 196 -3.24 -3.03 10.41
N GLU A 197 -3.72 -2.94 9.17
CA GLU A 197 -4.82 -2.05 8.84
C GLU A 197 -6.14 -2.74 9.16
N ARG A 198 -6.91 -2.15 10.07
CA ARG A 198 -8.28 -2.57 10.38
C ARG A 198 -9.25 -1.49 9.94
N ARG A 199 -10.18 -1.84 9.08
CA ARG A 199 -11.37 -1.02 8.89
C ARG A 199 -12.29 -1.22 10.08
N VAL A 200 -12.37 -0.19 10.91
CA VAL A 200 -13.37 -0.09 11.99
C VAL A 200 -14.44 0.88 11.47
N GLY A 201 -15.53 0.35 10.96
CA GLY A 201 -16.65 1.16 10.45
C GLY A 201 -17.54 0.35 9.51
N LYS A 202 -18.77 0.81 9.31
CA LYS A 202 -19.67 0.26 8.30
C LYS A 202 -19.04 0.50 6.91
N GLU A 203 -18.77 -0.56 6.19
CA GLU A 203 -18.56 -0.48 4.75
C GLU A 203 -19.92 -0.14 4.13
N TRP A 204 -19.99 0.99 3.44
CA TRP A 204 -21.16 1.42 2.68
C TRP A 204 -21.13 0.81 1.29
#